data_45e558cb0f6b8d1e62c97062a6f5532d
#
_entry.id   45e558cb0f6b8d1e62c97062a6f5532d
#
_cell.length_a   1.000
_cell.length_b   1.000
_cell.length_c   1.000
_cell.angle_alpha   90.00
_cell.angle_beta   90.00
_cell.angle_gamma   90.00
#
_symmetry.space_group_name_H-M   'P 1'
#
loop_
_entity.id
_entity.type
_entity.pdbx_description
1 polymer ?
#
loop_
_entity_poly.entity_id
_entity_poly.type
_entity_poly.pdbx_seq_one_letter_code
_entity_poly.pdbx_strand_id
1 'polypeptide(L)'
;HLKNIAKKRVFNIHIQDPKVDLNHFDFIVAPEHDSLIGQNVISTKGAIHYLTENEIIENKDYLKSFIKNDERKIWTLIMGGPTRYYDYSTKNMKHIFTSLYKLLKKHDFQLVVIPSMRTPINSIHYAKEFFGDNHTVIMKVDKKAYLSALALAENIIVTCDSSSMISEAALTGKPIYIAGILPKKNDKRFQRFRNLFRELN
;
A
#
# COMPACT_ATOMS: atom_id res chain seq x y z
N HIS A 1 -31.57 8.35 -3.71
CA HIS A 1 -32.09 9.71 -3.56
C HIS A 1 -31.95 10.50 -4.86
N LEU A 2 -30.77 10.51 -5.49
CA LEU A 2 -30.56 11.18 -6.79
C LEU A 2 -31.47 10.66 -7.91
N LYS A 3 -31.73 9.35 -7.99
CA LYS A 3 -32.64 8.75 -8.97
C LYS A 3 -34.06 9.33 -8.88
N ASN A 4 -34.52 9.68 -7.69
CA ASN A 4 -35.87 10.22 -7.46
C ASN A 4 -35.99 11.71 -7.80
N ILE A 5 -34.86 12.43 -7.84
CA ILE A 5 -34.81 13.87 -8.09
C ILE A 5 -34.47 14.15 -9.57
N ALA A 6 -33.75 13.25 -10.21
CA ALA A 6 -33.31 13.44 -11.59
C ALA A 6 -34.49 13.31 -12.57
N LYS A 7 -34.63 14.32 -13.45
CA LYS A 7 -35.62 14.31 -14.56
C LYS A 7 -35.21 13.36 -15.71
N LYS A 8 -34.03 12.75 -15.63
CA LYS A 8 -33.49 11.80 -16.61
C LYS A 8 -33.11 10.50 -15.93
N ARG A 9 -33.00 9.42 -16.71
CA ARG A 9 -32.50 8.13 -16.20
C ARG A 9 -31.07 8.30 -15.68
N VAL A 10 -30.85 8.01 -14.39
CA VAL A 10 -29.55 8.03 -13.74
C VAL A 10 -29.08 6.60 -13.57
N PHE A 11 -27.89 6.31 -14.06
CA PHE A 11 -27.17 5.05 -13.82
C PHE A 11 -26.18 5.27 -12.69
N ASN A 12 -26.34 4.51 -11.60
CA ASN A 12 -25.60 4.71 -10.37
C ASN A 12 -24.62 3.55 -10.14
N ILE A 13 -23.32 3.85 -10.18
CA ILE A 13 -22.26 2.90 -9.86
C ILE A 13 -21.61 3.32 -8.53
N HIS A 14 -21.49 2.37 -7.61
CA HIS A 14 -20.77 2.57 -6.37
C HIS A 14 -19.47 1.78 -6.36
N ILE A 15 -18.39 2.40 -5.85
CA ILE A 15 -17.09 1.77 -5.70
C ILE A 15 -16.84 1.50 -4.21
N GLN A 16 -16.45 0.28 -3.87
CA GLN A 16 -16.32 -0.32 -2.53
C GLN A 16 -17.68 -0.75 -1.95
N ASP A 17 -17.64 -1.30 -0.73
CA ASP A 17 -18.84 -1.71 -0.01
C ASP A 17 -19.63 -0.48 0.48
N PRO A 18 -20.86 -0.27 0.01
CA PRO A 18 -21.66 0.93 0.32
C PRO A 18 -22.19 0.94 1.77
N LYS A 19 -22.15 -0.19 2.49
CA LYS A 19 -22.71 -0.37 3.84
C LYS A 19 -24.20 -0.06 3.97
N VAL A 20 -24.93 -0.11 2.85
CA VAL A 20 -26.39 0.06 2.75
C VAL A 20 -26.93 -0.98 1.76
N ASP A 21 -28.26 -1.04 1.58
CA ASP A 21 -28.90 -1.98 0.66
C ASP A 21 -28.34 -1.83 -0.77
N LEU A 22 -27.89 -2.95 -1.33
CA LEU A 22 -27.25 -3.03 -2.63
C LEU A 22 -28.22 -2.65 -3.78
N ASN A 23 -29.52 -2.83 -3.58
CA ASN A 23 -30.55 -2.49 -4.55
C ASN A 23 -30.68 -0.98 -4.83
N HIS A 24 -30.03 -0.14 -4.04
CA HIS A 24 -29.93 1.29 -4.32
C HIS A 24 -29.02 1.64 -5.50
N PHE A 25 -28.22 0.70 -5.96
CA PHE A 25 -27.22 0.91 -7.02
C PHE A 25 -27.53 0.03 -8.23
N ASP A 26 -27.19 0.52 -9.42
CA ASP A 26 -27.27 -0.29 -10.64
C ASP A 26 -26.12 -1.28 -10.68
N PHE A 27 -24.89 -0.83 -10.29
CA PHE A 27 -23.73 -1.68 -10.08
C PHE A 27 -22.90 -1.25 -8.86
N ILE A 28 -22.23 -2.22 -8.28
CA ILE A 28 -21.26 -2.02 -7.21
C ILE A 28 -19.99 -2.74 -7.61
N VAL A 29 -18.86 -2.04 -7.56
CA VAL A 29 -17.54 -2.62 -7.81
C VAL A 29 -16.79 -2.67 -6.49
N ALA A 30 -16.55 -3.86 -5.95
CA ALA A 30 -15.96 -4.04 -4.64
C ALA A 30 -14.85 -5.11 -4.66
N PRO A 31 -13.79 -4.96 -3.84
CA PRO A 31 -12.77 -5.99 -3.72
C PRO A 31 -13.32 -7.28 -3.07
N GLU A 32 -12.84 -8.44 -3.51
CA GLU A 32 -13.26 -9.76 -2.98
C GLU A 32 -13.10 -9.87 -1.45
N HIS A 33 -12.08 -9.21 -0.89
CA HIS A 33 -11.87 -9.22 0.55
C HIS A 33 -12.95 -8.49 1.36
N ASP A 34 -13.81 -7.71 0.72
CA ASP A 34 -14.99 -7.11 1.34
C ASP A 34 -16.12 -8.13 1.51
N SER A 35 -16.04 -9.25 0.80
CA SER A 35 -17.03 -10.35 0.84
C SER A 35 -18.46 -9.87 0.52
N LEU A 36 -18.58 -8.93 -0.40
CA LEU A 36 -19.87 -8.43 -0.86
C LEU A 36 -20.41 -9.34 -1.96
N ILE A 37 -21.63 -9.82 -1.83
CA ILE A 37 -22.28 -10.72 -2.78
C ILE A 37 -23.63 -10.14 -3.19
N GLY A 38 -23.86 -10.05 -4.52
CA GLY A 38 -25.13 -9.56 -5.09
C GLY A 38 -25.11 -9.71 -6.62
N GLN A 39 -26.31 -9.72 -7.23
CA GLN A 39 -26.43 -9.81 -8.68
C GLN A 39 -25.85 -8.61 -9.42
N ASN A 40 -25.80 -7.46 -8.76
CA ASN A 40 -25.26 -6.20 -9.26
C ASN A 40 -23.84 -5.90 -8.70
N VAL A 41 -23.15 -6.90 -8.14
CA VAL A 41 -21.81 -6.76 -7.58
C VAL A 41 -20.77 -7.34 -8.53
N ILE A 42 -19.78 -6.52 -8.88
CA ILE A 42 -18.57 -6.92 -9.62
C ILE A 42 -17.42 -6.96 -8.62
N SER A 43 -16.80 -8.14 -8.48
CA SER A 43 -15.67 -8.32 -7.55
C SER A 43 -14.34 -8.12 -8.26
N THR A 44 -13.42 -7.40 -7.59
CA THR A 44 -12.03 -7.20 -8.02
C THR A 44 -11.06 -7.94 -7.11
N LYS A 45 -9.94 -8.45 -7.64
CA LYS A 45 -8.93 -9.17 -6.83
C LYS A 45 -8.28 -8.24 -5.80
N GLY A 46 -7.89 -7.03 -6.21
CA GLY A 46 -7.27 -6.03 -5.35
C GLY A 46 -8.17 -4.82 -5.11
N ALA A 47 -7.65 -3.86 -4.36
CA ALA A 47 -8.28 -2.55 -4.22
C ALA A 47 -8.21 -1.79 -5.55
N ILE A 48 -9.29 -1.11 -5.91
CA ILE A 48 -9.34 -0.26 -7.10
C ILE A 48 -8.46 0.98 -6.85
N HIS A 49 -7.61 1.29 -7.82
CA HIS A 49 -6.75 2.47 -7.83
C HIS A 49 -6.65 3.02 -9.28
N TYR A 50 -6.11 4.22 -9.41
CA TYR A 50 -5.96 4.89 -10.71
C TYR A 50 -4.53 4.82 -11.26
N LEU A 51 -3.59 4.27 -10.48
CA LEU A 51 -2.19 4.18 -10.88
C LEU A 51 -2.03 3.26 -12.10
N THR A 52 -1.17 3.66 -13.03
CA THR A 52 -0.82 2.89 -14.23
C THR A 52 0.66 2.53 -14.25
N GLU A 53 1.00 1.47 -14.98
CA GLU A 53 2.40 1.06 -15.19
C GLU A 53 3.20 2.17 -15.86
N ASN A 54 2.60 2.89 -16.82
CA ASN A 54 3.27 4.01 -17.50
C ASN A 54 3.68 5.12 -16.53
N GLU A 55 2.80 5.51 -15.60
CA GLU A 55 3.17 6.50 -14.57
C GLU A 55 4.35 6.05 -13.72
N ILE A 56 4.44 4.76 -13.40
CA ILE A 56 5.57 4.20 -12.65
C ILE A 56 6.86 4.32 -13.45
N ILE A 57 6.82 3.92 -14.71
CA ILE A 57 7.99 3.93 -15.61
C ILE A 57 8.48 5.35 -15.87
N GLU A 58 7.58 6.30 -16.18
CA GLU A 58 7.90 7.71 -16.46
C GLU A 58 8.59 8.41 -15.29
N ASN A 59 8.33 7.98 -14.05
CA ASN A 59 8.94 8.57 -12.86
C ASN A 59 10.17 7.81 -12.35
N LYS A 60 10.64 6.76 -13.06
CA LYS A 60 11.73 5.89 -12.61
C LYS A 60 12.97 6.64 -12.14
N ASP A 61 13.36 7.68 -12.84
CA ASP A 61 14.64 8.37 -12.60
C ASP A 61 14.60 9.40 -11.47
N TYR A 62 13.41 9.70 -10.94
CA TYR A 62 13.24 10.76 -9.94
C TYR A 62 14.07 10.55 -8.68
N LEU A 63 14.13 9.33 -8.15
CA LEU A 63 14.89 9.04 -6.92
C LEU A 63 16.40 8.86 -7.15
N LYS A 64 16.89 8.80 -8.38
CA LYS A 64 18.32 8.56 -8.63
C LYS A 64 19.24 9.59 -7.96
N SER A 65 18.78 10.83 -7.78
CA SER A 65 19.54 11.88 -7.09
C SER A 65 19.44 11.81 -5.54
N PHE A 66 18.53 11.00 -4.99
CA PHE A 66 18.32 10.87 -3.55
C PHE A 66 18.91 9.59 -2.97
N ILE A 67 19.02 8.55 -3.79
CA ILE A 67 19.58 7.26 -3.40
C ILE A 67 21.10 7.28 -3.54
N LYS A 68 21.77 6.37 -2.85
CA LYS A 68 23.21 6.21 -3.04
C LYS A 68 23.50 5.63 -4.42
N ASN A 69 24.44 6.23 -5.10
CA ASN A 69 24.92 5.72 -6.39
C ASN A 69 25.94 4.61 -6.15
N ASP A 70 25.45 3.47 -5.69
CA ASP A 70 26.22 2.24 -5.51
C ASP A 70 25.50 1.10 -6.25
N GLU A 71 26.15 -0.04 -6.42
CA GLU A 71 25.62 -1.17 -7.17
C GLU A 71 24.62 -2.02 -6.39
N ARG A 72 24.27 -1.62 -5.16
CA ARG A 72 23.34 -2.37 -4.34
C ARG A 72 21.93 -2.37 -4.93
N LYS A 73 21.32 -3.52 -4.88
CA LYS A 73 19.91 -3.69 -5.24
C LYS A 73 19.01 -2.90 -4.30
N ILE A 74 17.95 -2.31 -4.83
CA ILE A 74 17.04 -1.46 -4.07
C ILE A 74 15.88 -2.30 -3.53
N TRP A 75 15.68 -2.24 -2.23
CA TRP A 75 14.44 -2.66 -1.59
C TRP A 75 13.66 -1.43 -1.15
N THR A 76 12.36 -1.44 -1.36
CA THR A 76 11.49 -0.33 -0.98
C THR A 76 10.58 -0.75 0.18
N LEU A 77 10.58 0.05 1.26
CA LEU A 77 9.60 -0.04 2.33
C LEU A 77 8.56 1.07 2.15
N ILE A 78 7.32 0.70 1.87
CA ILE A 78 6.19 1.62 1.81
C ILE A 78 5.47 1.58 3.16
N MET A 79 5.44 2.72 3.84
CA MET A 79 4.80 2.86 5.14
C MET A 79 3.40 3.44 4.99
N GLY A 80 2.40 2.71 5.45
CA GLY A 80 1.04 3.22 5.59
C GLY A 80 0.88 4.14 6.80
N GLY A 81 -0.14 3.93 7.59
CA GLY A 81 -0.38 4.72 8.79
C GLY A 81 -1.45 4.12 9.70
N PRO A 82 -1.69 4.72 10.86
CA PRO A 82 -2.61 4.18 11.84
C PRO A 82 -4.03 4.05 11.26
N THR A 83 -4.69 2.99 11.69
CA THR A 83 -6.09 2.72 11.37
C THR A 83 -6.83 2.32 12.65
N ARG A 84 -8.13 2.07 12.55
CA ARG A 84 -8.87 1.48 13.67
C ARG A 84 -8.37 0.09 14.09
N TYR A 85 -7.61 -0.60 13.23
CA TYR A 85 -7.08 -1.95 13.48
C TYR A 85 -5.61 -1.97 13.88
N TYR A 86 -4.83 -1.03 13.39
CA TYR A 86 -3.37 -1.00 13.55
C TYR A 86 -2.91 0.32 14.13
N ASP A 87 -1.93 0.28 15.00
CA ASP A 87 -1.24 1.47 15.46
C ASP A 87 0.22 1.52 14.94
N TYR A 88 0.77 2.72 14.92
CA TYR A 88 2.13 3.02 14.54
C TYR A 88 2.96 3.42 15.75
N SER A 89 2.78 2.68 16.85
CA SER A 89 3.60 2.87 18.05
C SER A 89 5.07 2.60 17.75
N THR A 90 5.95 3.23 18.52
CA THR A 90 7.41 3.01 18.43
C THR A 90 7.75 1.52 18.57
N LYS A 91 7.02 0.78 19.42
CA LYS A 91 7.19 -0.67 19.59
C LYS A 91 6.95 -1.43 18.27
N ASN A 92 5.86 -1.14 17.58
CA ASN A 92 5.52 -1.80 16.33
C ASN A 92 6.50 -1.42 15.20
N MET A 93 6.88 -0.15 15.11
CA MET A 93 7.86 0.30 14.12
C MET A 93 9.24 -0.31 14.39
N LYS A 94 9.67 -0.36 15.66
CA LYS A 94 10.91 -1.02 16.07
C LYS A 94 10.94 -2.48 15.64
N HIS A 95 9.83 -3.21 15.81
CA HIS A 95 9.74 -4.61 15.40
C HIS A 95 9.96 -4.77 13.88
N ILE A 96 9.25 -3.98 13.06
CA ILE A 96 9.41 -4.00 11.61
C ILE A 96 10.84 -3.63 11.21
N PHE A 97 11.36 -2.52 11.72
CA PHE A 97 12.68 -2.01 11.35
C PHE A 97 13.81 -2.96 11.77
N THR A 98 13.70 -3.57 12.95
CA THR A 98 14.67 -4.58 13.41
C THR A 98 14.66 -5.82 12.51
N SER A 99 13.47 -6.27 12.07
CA SER A 99 13.35 -7.41 11.17
C SER A 99 13.95 -7.09 9.79
N LEU A 100 13.68 -5.91 9.26
CA LEU A 100 14.29 -5.43 8.00
C LEU A 100 15.80 -5.27 8.12
N TYR A 101 16.28 -4.71 9.21
CA TYR A 101 17.72 -4.53 9.43
C TYR A 101 18.50 -5.85 9.44
N LYS A 102 17.90 -6.91 10.00
CA LYS A 102 18.49 -8.27 9.94
C LYS A 102 18.59 -8.78 8.50
N LEU A 103 17.58 -8.52 7.68
CA LEU A 103 17.60 -8.88 6.26
C LEU A 103 18.65 -8.06 5.49
N LEU A 104 18.73 -6.76 5.73
CA LEU A 104 19.71 -5.86 5.12
C LEU A 104 21.15 -6.26 5.46
N LYS A 105 21.40 -6.72 6.71
CA LYS A 105 22.72 -7.23 7.10
C LYS A 105 23.11 -8.54 6.41
N LYS A 106 22.11 -9.39 6.14
CA LYS A 106 22.35 -10.68 5.48
C LYS A 106 22.57 -10.54 3.98
N HIS A 107 22.00 -9.52 3.38
CA HIS A 107 22.02 -9.27 1.95
C HIS A 107 22.40 -7.80 1.72
N ASP A 108 23.30 -7.55 0.80
CA ASP A 108 23.79 -6.19 0.54
C ASP A 108 22.76 -5.38 -0.29
N PHE A 109 21.74 -4.85 0.38
CA PHE A 109 20.70 -4.04 -0.23
C PHE A 109 20.76 -2.59 0.23
N GLN A 110 20.30 -1.71 -0.64
CA GLN A 110 19.95 -0.34 -0.27
C GLN A 110 18.43 -0.28 0.00
N LEU A 111 18.03 0.22 1.19
CA LEU A 111 16.63 0.43 1.52
C LEU A 111 16.21 1.85 1.15
N VAL A 112 15.06 1.97 0.50
CA VAL A 112 14.34 3.23 0.29
C VAL A 112 13.04 3.17 1.08
N VAL A 113 12.86 4.10 2.02
CA VAL A 113 11.66 4.19 2.85
C VAL A 113 10.77 5.31 2.34
N ILE A 114 9.53 4.97 2.00
CA ILE A 114 8.52 5.89 1.46
C ILE A 114 7.35 6.01 2.43
N PRO A 115 7.07 7.21 2.96
CA PRO A 115 5.89 7.45 3.77
C PRO A 115 4.64 7.69 2.90
N SER A 116 3.47 7.36 3.44
CA SER A 116 2.16 7.74 2.90
C SER A 116 1.59 8.96 3.63
N MET A 117 0.47 9.50 3.10
CA MET A 117 -0.28 10.59 3.75
C MET A 117 -0.69 10.32 5.19
N ARG A 118 -0.81 9.04 5.58
CA ARG A 118 -1.21 8.61 6.92
C ARG A 118 -0.04 8.31 7.84
N THR A 119 1.19 8.28 7.32
CA THR A 119 2.37 7.93 8.11
C THR A 119 2.65 9.01 9.16
N PRO A 120 2.68 8.68 10.46
CA PRO A 120 3.00 9.66 11.49
C PRO A 120 4.41 10.21 11.32
N ILE A 121 4.57 11.52 11.48
CA ILE A 121 5.88 12.19 11.33
C ILE A 121 6.95 11.57 12.26
N ASN A 122 6.56 11.20 13.48
CA ASN A 122 7.47 10.54 14.43
C ASN A 122 7.96 9.18 13.92
N SER A 123 7.13 8.44 13.15
CA SER A 123 7.55 7.17 12.54
C SER A 123 8.55 7.40 11.41
N ILE A 124 8.41 8.50 10.66
CA ILE A 124 9.36 8.89 9.60
C ILE A 124 10.71 9.28 10.21
N HIS A 125 10.70 10.13 11.25
CA HIS A 125 11.91 10.52 11.97
C HIS A 125 12.61 9.29 12.60
N TYR A 126 11.84 8.40 13.21
CA TYR A 126 12.38 7.16 13.77
C TYR A 126 12.99 6.26 12.68
N ALA A 127 12.40 6.18 11.49
CA ALA A 127 12.99 5.45 10.37
C ALA A 127 14.33 6.08 9.94
N LYS A 128 14.41 7.41 9.86
CA LYS A 128 15.65 8.12 9.51
C LYS A 128 16.76 7.89 10.54
N GLU A 129 16.42 7.96 11.82
CA GLU A 129 17.35 7.67 12.91
C GLU A 129 17.80 6.20 12.89
N PHE A 130 16.86 5.27 12.71
CA PHE A 130 17.13 3.84 12.77
C PHE A 130 17.99 3.32 11.60
N PHE A 131 17.69 3.77 10.37
CA PHE A 131 18.41 3.31 9.17
C PHE A 131 19.63 4.16 8.85
N GLY A 132 19.75 5.35 9.44
CA GLY A 132 20.88 6.26 9.27
C GLY A 132 21.10 6.69 7.82
N ASP A 133 22.34 6.99 7.48
CA ASP A 133 22.72 7.49 6.16
C ASP A 133 23.11 6.39 5.16
N ASN A 134 23.12 5.13 5.60
CA ASN A 134 23.38 4.00 4.70
C ASN A 134 22.19 3.64 3.80
N HIS A 135 21.02 4.19 4.11
CA HIS A 135 19.76 3.97 3.41
C HIS A 135 19.06 5.31 3.17
N THR A 136 18.08 5.31 2.28
CA THR A 136 17.34 6.54 1.93
C THR A 136 15.97 6.53 2.62
N VAL A 137 15.67 7.59 3.36
CA VAL A 137 14.33 7.81 3.94
C VAL A 137 13.77 9.10 3.37
N ILE A 138 12.66 8.99 2.67
CA ILE A 138 11.94 10.15 2.15
C ILE A 138 11.14 10.78 3.29
N MET A 139 11.47 12.03 3.61
CA MET A 139 10.98 12.71 4.82
C MET A 139 9.59 13.33 4.66
N LYS A 140 9.13 13.50 3.41
CA LYS A 140 7.81 14.08 3.09
C LYS A 140 7.09 13.18 2.11
N VAL A 141 5.76 13.24 2.14
CA VAL A 141 4.94 12.55 1.13
C VAL A 141 5.20 13.15 -0.23
N ASP A 142 5.63 12.32 -1.16
CA ASP A 142 5.98 12.72 -2.53
C ASP A 142 5.55 11.60 -3.50
N LYS A 143 4.59 11.93 -4.37
CA LYS A 143 4.06 10.98 -5.36
C LYS A 143 5.16 10.51 -6.32
N LYS A 144 6.04 11.41 -6.79
CA LYS A 144 7.11 11.04 -7.72
C LYS A 144 8.12 10.12 -7.06
N ALA A 145 8.47 10.38 -5.79
CA ALA A 145 9.33 9.49 -5.02
C ALA A 145 8.71 8.10 -4.84
N TYR A 146 7.40 8.03 -4.56
CA TYR A 146 6.65 6.77 -4.46
C TYR A 146 6.70 5.98 -5.77
N LEU A 147 6.39 6.62 -6.91
CA LEU A 147 6.41 5.98 -8.22
C LEU A 147 7.80 5.52 -8.61
N SER A 148 8.80 6.35 -8.38
CA SER A 148 10.21 6.01 -8.64
C SER A 148 10.69 4.84 -7.77
N ALA A 149 10.29 4.80 -6.48
CA ALA A 149 10.62 3.70 -5.59
C ALA A 149 9.99 2.38 -6.06
N LEU A 150 8.74 2.39 -6.54
CA LEU A 150 8.10 1.24 -7.16
C LEU A 150 8.87 0.78 -8.42
N ALA A 151 9.28 1.73 -9.27
CA ALA A 151 10.01 1.43 -10.51
C ALA A 151 11.40 0.83 -10.25
N LEU A 152 12.14 1.37 -9.27
CA LEU A 152 13.53 1.00 -9.00
C LEU A 152 13.67 -0.24 -8.10
N ALA A 153 12.67 -0.52 -7.27
CA ALA A 153 12.73 -1.64 -6.34
C ALA A 153 12.94 -2.98 -7.04
N GLU A 154 13.78 -3.84 -6.50
CA GLU A 154 13.81 -5.26 -6.81
C GLU A 154 12.80 -6.03 -5.96
N ASN A 155 12.64 -5.60 -4.71
CA ASN A 155 11.65 -6.14 -3.77
C ASN A 155 10.90 -5.00 -3.09
N ILE A 156 9.60 -5.18 -2.90
CA ILE A 156 8.73 -4.17 -2.30
C ILE A 156 8.19 -4.72 -1.00
N ILE A 157 8.30 -3.95 0.07
CA ILE A 157 7.74 -4.25 1.37
C ILE A 157 6.66 -3.21 1.66
N VAL A 158 5.46 -3.64 1.96
CA VAL A 158 4.34 -2.74 2.30
C VAL A 158 3.81 -3.09 3.68
N THR A 159 3.55 -2.10 4.51
CA THR A 159 2.90 -2.36 5.81
C THR A 159 1.46 -2.84 5.63
N CYS A 160 1.02 -3.77 6.47
CA CYS A 160 -0.21 -4.55 6.30
C CYS A 160 -1.52 -3.76 6.39
N ASP A 161 -1.48 -2.48 6.73
CA ASP A 161 -2.64 -1.63 6.98
C ASP A 161 -3.27 -1.01 5.71
N SER A 162 -2.63 -1.15 4.55
CA SER A 162 -3.07 -0.51 3.32
C SER A 162 -3.22 -1.50 2.16
N SER A 163 -4.46 -1.93 1.92
CA SER A 163 -4.80 -2.74 0.74
C SER A 163 -4.54 -2.02 -0.58
N SER A 164 -4.76 -0.70 -0.63
CA SER A 164 -4.51 0.09 -1.85
C SER A 164 -3.04 0.08 -2.24
N MET A 165 -2.12 0.38 -1.32
CA MET A 165 -0.68 0.40 -1.63
C MET A 165 -0.14 -0.99 -1.99
N ILE A 166 -0.68 -2.07 -1.40
CA ILE A 166 -0.34 -3.43 -1.79
C ILE A 166 -0.83 -3.71 -3.21
N SER A 167 -2.05 -3.29 -3.55
CA SER A 167 -2.60 -3.46 -4.91
C SER A 167 -1.85 -2.61 -5.95
N GLU A 168 -1.47 -1.39 -5.61
CA GLU A 168 -0.64 -0.53 -6.45
C GLU A 168 0.76 -1.12 -6.69
N ALA A 169 1.39 -1.68 -5.64
CA ALA A 169 2.68 -2.34 -5.76
C ALA A 169 2.61 -3.56 -6.69
N ALA A 170 1.47 -4.28 -6.71
CA ALA A 170 1.27 -5.45 -7.56
C ALA A 170 1.34 -5.15 -9.06
N LEU A 171 1.07 -3.90 -9.49
CA LEU A 171 1.26 -3.49 -10.90
C LEU A 171 2.70 -3.68 -11.40
N THR A 172 3.65 -3.68 -10.50
CA THR A 172 5.08 -3.79 -10.89
C THR A 172 5.48 -5.21 -11.30
N GLY A 173 4.66 -6.24 -11.00
CA GLY A 173 5.02 -7.64 -11.18
C GLY A 173 6.19 -8.11 -10.32
N LYS A 174 6.64 -7.32 -9.34
CA LYS A 174 7.80 -7.60 -8.49
C LYS A 174 7.39 -8.35 -7.22
N PRO A 175 8.32 -9.05 -6.54
CA PRO A 175 8.05 -9.67 -5.25
C PRO A 175 7.60 -8.64 -4.21
N ILE A 176 6.46 -8.92 -3.55
CA ILE A 176 5.88 -8.07 -2.53
C ILE A 176 5.85 -8.82 -1.20
N TYR A 177 6.38 -8.17 -0.18
CA TYR A 177 6.33 -8.66 1.20
C TYR A 177 5.44 -7.75 2.04
N ILE A 178 4.58 -8.33 2.85
CA ILE A 178 3.68 -7.58 3.73
C ILE A 178 4.27 -7.53 5.13
N ALA A 179 4.70 -6.34 5.57
CA ALA A 179 5.19 -6.12 6.92
C ALA A 179 4.02 -6.11 7.91
N GLY A 180 3.96 -7.13 8.77
CA GLY A 180 2.87 -7.31 9.73
C GLY A 180 2.98 -6.36 10.92
N ILE A 181 1.84 -5.75 11.28
CA ILE A 181 1.63 -5.03 12.53
C ILE A 181 0.58 -5.82 13.32
N LEU A 182 0.81 -6.00 14.64
CA LEU A 182 -0.17 -6.68 15.48
C LEU A 182 -1.46 -5.86 15.53
N PRO A 183 -2.61 -6.47 15.18
CA PRO A 183 -3.86 -5.73 15.17
C PRO A 183 -4.38 -5.48 16.58
N LYS A 184 -4.94 -4.30 16.84
CA LYS A 184 -5.61 -3.94 18.12
C LYS A 184 -6.92 -4.67 18.33
N LYS A 185 -7.54 -5.16 17.26
CA LYS A 185 -8.81 -5.89 17.26
C LYS A 185 -8.92 -6.75 16.00
N ASN A 186 -10.00 -7.54 15.91
CA ASN A 186 -10.24 -8.43 14.79
C ASN A 186 -10.17 -7.71 13.43
N ASP A 187 -9.24 -8.14 12.58
CA ASP A 187 -8.94 -7.57 11.26
C ASP A 187 -9.29 -8.54 10.11
N LYS A 188 -10.34 -9.36 10.25
CA LYS A 188 -10.74 -10.41 9.29
C LYS A 188 -10.73 -9.94 7.83
N ARG A 189 -11.14 -8.68 7.55
CA ARG A 189 -11.11 -8.11 6.21
C ARG A 189 -9.69 -8.07 5.64
N PHE A 190 -8.72 -7.61 6.43
CA PHE A 190 -7.32 -7.57 6.02
C PHE A 190 -6.67 -8.96 5.96
N GLN A 191 -7.11 -9.89 6.82
CA GLN A 191 -6.66 -11.28 6.76
C GLN A 191 -7.10 -11.92 5.43
N ARG A 192 -8.37 -11.76 5.02
CA ARG A 192 -8.86 -12.23 3.71
C ARG A 192 -8.06 -11.63 2.56
N PHE A 193 -7.80 -10.32 2.61
CA PHE A 193 -6.99 -9.65 1.60
C PHE A 193 -5.57 -10.24 1.50
N ARG A 194 -4.89 -10.43 2.63
CA ARG A 194 -3.54 -11.02 2.64
C ARG A 194 -3.54 -12.47 2.14
N ASN A 195 -4.56 -13.24 2.47
CA ASN A 195 -4.68 -14.62 1.99
C ASN A 195 -4.89 -14.65 0.48
N LEU A 196 -5.78 -13.81 -0.04
CA LEU A 196 -5.99 -13.66 -1.48
C LEU A 196 -4.68 -13.35 -2.22
N PHE A 197 -3.88 -12.43 -1.71
CA PHE A 197 -2.58 -12.11 -2.32
C PHE A 197 -1.59 -13.27 -2.26
N ARG A 198 -1.62 -14.11 -1.23
CA ARG A 198 -0.79 -15.33 -1.16
C ARG A 198 -1.21 -16.41 -2.15
N GLU A 199 -2.48 -16.47 -2.49
CA GLU A 199 -3.02 -17.42 -3.46
C GLU A 199 -2.74 -17.01 -4.91
N LEU A 200 -2.49 -15.74 -5.16
CA LEU A 200 -2.18 -15.18 -6.49
C LEU A 200 -0.68 -15.27 -6.87
N ASN A 201 0.18 -15.61 -5.92
CA ASN A 201 1.61 -15.88 -6.12
C ASN A 201 1.87 -17.37 -6.11
#